data_30c075d9963d76ba140bac1c3d7e6f06
#
_entry.id   30c075d9963d76ba140bac1c3d7e6f06
#
_cell.length_a   1.000
_cell.length_b   1.000
_cell.length_c   1.000
_cell.angle_alpha   90.00
_cell.angle_beta   90.00
_cell.angle_gamma   90.00
#
_symmetry.space_group_name_H-M   'P 1'
#
loop_
_entity.id
_entity.type
_entity.pdbx_description
1 polymer ?
#
loop_
_entity_poly.entity_id
_entity_poly.type
_entity_poly.pdbx_seq_one_letter_code
_entity_poly.pdbx_strand_id
1 'polypeptide(L)'
;MSRLFDAGAPVHFDNWTASFVDGAGGKSVLASMWPLLSPLSGSIVVTLDEVARAIRLVAERAHVIAEGAAGCAVAAATTGRAGKGKVVAVVSGGNIDLARFLSLVGTGP
;
A
#
# COMPACT_ATOMS: atom_id res chain seq x y z
N MET A 1 -10.00 -1.93 -0.95
CA MET A 1 -10.20 -1.14 -2.20
C MET A 1 -10.61 -2.00 -3.40
N SER A 2 -9.90 -3.07 -3.74
CA SER A 2 -10.23 -3.87 -4.93
C SER A 2 -11.68 -4.35 -4.95
N ARG A 3 -12.22 -4.82 -3.81
CA ARG A 3 -13.61 -5.27 -3.72
C ARG A 3 -14.62 -4.16 -3.93
N LEU A 4 -14.28 -2.91 -3.60
CA LEU A 4 -15.17 -1.77 -3.86
C LEU A 4 -15.29 -1.50 -5.36
N PHE A 5 -14.20 -1.62 -6.10
CA PHE A 5 -14.20 -1.47 -7.56
C PHE A 5 -14.99 -2.60 -8.23
N ASP A 6 -14.83 -3.84 -7.76
CA ASP A 6 -15.58 -4.98 -8.28
C ASP A 6 -17.09 -4.83 -8.02
N ALA A 7 -17.48 -4.35 -6.84
CA ALA A 7 -18.87 -4.15 -6.47
C ALA A 7 -19.48 -2.87 -7.06
N GLY A 8 -18.67 -1.90 -7.47
CA GLY A 8 -19.12 -0.59 -7.92
C GLY A 8 -19.69 0.31 -6.82
N ALA A 9 -19.49 -0.05 -5.55
CA ALA A 9 -20.00 0.67 -4.38
C ALA A 9 -19.19 0.29 -3.14
N PRO A 10 -19.23 1.11 -2.05
CA PRO A 10 -18.61 0.75 -0.79
C PRO A 10 -19.15 -0.57 -0.24
N VAL A 11 -18.24 -1.46 0.16
CA VAL A 11 -18.57 -2.74 0.80
C VAL A 11 -17.73 -2.91 2.06
N HIS A 12 -18.27 -3.64 3.03
CA HIS A 12 -17.54 -4.02 4.24
C HIS A 12 -16.74 -5.30 4.00
N PHE A 13 -15.46 -5.31 4.38
CA PHE A 13 -14.59 -6.48 4.25
C PHE A 13 -14.54 -7.24 5.58
N ASP A 14 -15.33 -8.30 5.70
CA ASP A 14 -15.46 -9.08 6.94
C ASP A 14 -14.18 -9.86 7.30
N ASN A 15 -13.39 -10.27 6.33
CA ASN A 15 -12.15 -11.02 6.53
C ASN A 15 -10.93 -10.12 6.82
N TRP A 16 -11.17 -8.89 7.26
CA TRP A 16 -10.09 -7.96 7.57
C TRP A 16 -9.18 -8.49 8.68
N THR A 17 -7.89 -8.42 8.46
CA THR A 17 -6.85 -8.81 9.42
C THR A 17 -5.86 -7.65 9.60
N ALA A 18 -5.54 -7.33 10.85
CA ALA A 18 -4.57 -6.29 11.14
C ALA A 18 -3.17 -6.67 10.63
N SER A 19 -2.43 -5.68 10.13
CA SER A 19 -1.06 -5.84 9.67
C SER A 19 -0.26 -4.56 9.89
N PHE A 20 1.01 -4.56 9.49
CA PHE A 20 1.82 -3.35 9.55
C PHE A 20 1.41 -2.30 8.49
N VAL A 21 0.54 -2.66 7.56
CA VAL A 21 -0.07 -1.73 6.60
C VAL A 21 -1.35 -1.17 7.22
N ASP A 22 -1.22 -0.39 8.28
CA ASP A 22 -2.35 0.13 9.04
C ASP A 22 -2.98 1.39 8.43
N GLY A 23 -2.17 2.24 7.83
CA GLY A 23 -2.64 3.48 7.19
C GLY A 23 -3.48 3.29 5.93
N ALA A 24 -3.49 2.08 5.35
CA ALA A 24 -4.27 1.73 4.16
C ALA A 24 -5.20 0.54 4.41
N GLY A 25 -5.23 0.02 5.62
CA GLY A 25 -5.89 -1.24 5.97
C GLY A 25 -7.28 -1.07 6.56
N GLY A 26 -8.16 -0.29 5.97
CA GLY A 26 -9.53 -0.14 6.45
C GLY A 26 -10.43 -1.30 6.08
N LYS A 27 -11.44 -1.59 6.93
CA LYS A 27 -12.45 -2.62 6.68
C LYS A 27 -13.46 -2.19 5.62
N SER A 28 -13.67 -0.90 5.46
CA SER A 28 -14.60 -0.31 4.50
C SER A 28 -14.19 1.11 4.18
N VAL A 29 -14.85 1.70 3.21
CA VAL A 29 -14.69 3.11 2.84
C VAL A 29 -15.97 3.85 3.20
N LEU A 30 -15.84 5.05 3.73
CA LEU A 30 -16.99 5.90 4.00
C LEU A 30 -17.74 6.21 2.70
N ALA A 31 -19.07 6.12 2.75
CA ALA A 31 -19.91 6.39 1.57
C ALA A 31 -19.64 7.78 0.97
N SER A 32 -19.33 8.76 1.81
CA SER A 32 -18.99 10.13 1.38
C SER A 32 -17.69 10.20 0.58
N MET A 33 -16.80 9.23 0.71
CA MET A 33 -15.51 9.19 -0.01
C MET A 33 -15.61 8.49 -1.37
N TRP A 34 -16.64 7.66 -1.57
CA TRP A 34 -16.79 6.89 -2.80
C TRP A 34 -16.83 7.75 -4.07
N PRO A 35 -17.54 8.89 -4.11
CA PRO A 35 -17.52 9.75 -5.30
C PRO A 35 -16.12 10.27 -5.69
N LEU A 36 -15.20 10.37 -4.72
CA LEU A 36 -13.82 10.77 -4.97
C LEU A 36 -12.95 9.61 -5.45
N LEU A 37 -13.28 8.40 -5.03
CA LEU A 37 -12.50 7.19 -5.33
C LEU A 37 -12.97 6.50 -6.61
N SER A 38 -14.27 6.52 -6.89
CA SER A 38 -14.85 5.81 -8.03
C SER A 38 -14.27 6.22 -9.40
N PRO A 39 -13.78 7.47 -9.62
CA PRO A 39 -13.15 7.83 -10.89
C PRO A 39 -11.75 7.26 -11.09
N LEU A 40 -11.13 6.66 -10.07
CA LEU A 40 -9.82 6.01 -10.21
C LEU A 40 -9.90 4.86 -11.21
N SER A 41 -8.81 4.60 -11.91
CA SER A 41 -8.74 3.54 -12.92
C SER A 41 -8.88 2.13 -12.35
N GLY A 42 -8.57 1.95 -11.08
CA GLY A 42 -8.69 0.65 -10.43
C GLY A 42 -7.89 0.56 -9.15
N SER A 43 -7.73 -0.65 -8.66
CA SER A 43 -6.97 -0.97 -7.46
C SER A 43 -6.03 -2.13 -7.72
N ILE A 44 -4.81 -2.03 -7.22
CA ILE A 44 -3.78 -3.06 -7.32
C ILE A 44 -3.57 -3.65 -5.93
N VAL A 45 -3.71 -4.97 -5.81
CA VAL A 45 -3.45 -5.69 -4.56
C VAL A 45 -1.98 -6.09 -4.52
N VAL A 46 -1.32 -5.78 -3.41
CA VAL A 46 0.07 -6.18 -3.14
C VAL A 46 0.13 -7.04 -1.88
N THR A 47 1.10 -7.94 -1.82
CA THR A 47 1.30 -8.77 -0.63
C THR A 47 2.12 -8.04 0.42
N LEU A 48 2.03 -8.50 1.67
CA LEU A 48 2.83 -7.92 2.76
C LEU A 48 4.34 -8.07 2.51
N ASP A 49 4.76 -9.19 1.93
CA ASP A 49 6.17 -9.40 1.57
C ASP A 49 6.63 -8.41 0.49
N GLU A 50 5.78 -8.14 -0.49
CA GLU A 50 6.09 -7.13 -1.52
C GLU A 50 6.22 -5.74 -0.90
N VAL A 51 5.35 -5.40 0.04
CA VAL A 51 5.41 -4.11 0.75
C VAL A 51 6.68 -4.01 1.59
N ALA A 52 7.05 -5.06 2.32
CA ALA A 52 8.28 -5.08 3.11
C ALA A 52 9.52 -4.89 2.22
N ARG A 53 9.58 -5.58 1.08
CA ARG A 53 10.66 -5.39 0.10
C ARG A 53 10.69 -3.97 -0.47
N ALA A 54 9.53 -3.39 -0.72
CA ALA A 54 9.42 -2.02 -1.22
C ALA A 54 9.92 -0.99 -0.20
N ILE A 55 9.56 -1.15 1.07
CA ILE A 55 10.05 -0.31 2.17
C ILE A 55 11.58 -0.38 2.26
N ARG A 56 12.13 -1.58 2.19
CA ARG A 56 13.59 -1.79 2.17
C ARG A 56 14.25 -1.12 0.97
N LEU A 57 13.69 -1.30 -0.21
CA LEU A 57 14.22 -0.69 -1.45
C LEU A 57 14.28 0.84 -1.35
N VAL A 58 13.23 1.47 -0.85
CA VAL A 58 13.18 2.92 -0.67
C VAL A 58 14.22 3.38 0.35
N ALA A 59 14.39 2.65 1.45
CA ALA A 59 15.43 2.96 2.43
C ALA A 59 16.84 2.84 1.86
N GLU A 60 17.12 1.79 1.11
CA GLU A 60 18.45 1.54 0.55
C GLU A 60 18.80 2.50 -0.60
N ARG A 61 17.83 2.83 -1.45
CA ARG A 61 18.09 3.58 -2.68
C ARG A 61 17.80 5.07 -2.56
N ALA A 62 16.78 5.45 -1.82
CA ALA A 62 16.36 6.83 -1.67
C ALA A 62 16.64 7.40 -0.26
N HIS A 63 17.07 6.57 0.67
CA HIS A 63 17.35 6.94 2.07
C HIS A 63 16.13 7.56 2.77
N VAL A 64 14.95 7.01 2.46
CA VAL A 64 13.68 7.45 3.01
C VAL A 64 13.07 6.33 3.85
N ILE A 65 12.58 6.65 5.03
CA ILE A 65 11.82 5.73 5.87
C ILE A 65 10.36 5.83 5.47
N ALA A 66 9.84 4.77 4.86
CA ALA A 66 8.43 4.66 4.47
C ALA A 66 7.69 3.73 5.42
N GLU A 67 6.46 4.07 5.75
CA GLU A 67 5.55 3.18 6.48
C GLU A 67 4.84 2.19 5.55
N GLY A 68 4.08 1.24 6.11
CA GLY A 68 3.42 0.19 5.35
C GLY A 68 2.50 0.71 4.24
N ALA A 69 1.65 1.68 4.55
CA ALA A 69 0.74 2.27 3.56
C ALA A 69 1.50 2.91 2.39
N ALA A 70 2.57 3.63 2.69
CA ALA A 70 3.43 4.25 1.66
C ALA A 70 4.15 3.21 0.81
N GLY A 71 4.55 2.09 1.40
CA GLY A 71 5.20 0.98 0.69
C GLY A 71 4.31 0.30 -0.34
N CYS A 72 3.00 0.36 -0.18
CA CYS A 72 2.06 -0.23 -1.13
C CYS A 72 2.20 0.35 -2.55
N ALA A 73 2.30 1.66 -2.68
CA ALA A 73 2.46 2.32 -3.98
C ALA A 73 3.77 1.92 -4.66
N VAL A 74 4.86 1.86 -3.89
CA VAL A 74 6.17 1.43 -4.40
C VAL A 74 6.14 -0.04 -4.81
N ALA A 75 5.50 -0.90 -4.01
CA ALA A 75 5.34 -2.32 -4.33
C ALA A 75 4.58 -2.51 -5.65
N ALA A 76 3.49 -1.79 -5.85
CA ALA A 76 2.73 -1.84 -7.10
C ALA A 76 3.58 -1.40 -8.30
N ALA A 77 4.35 -0.34 -8.14
CA ALA A 77 5.23 0.18 -9.19
C ALA A 77 6.36 -0.80 -9.55
N THR A 78 7.02 -1.37 -8.54
CA THR A 78 8.21 -2.23 -8.74
C THR A 78 7.88 -3.65 -9.20
N THR A 79 6.64 -4.10 -9.01
CA THR A 79 6.17 -5.41 -9.48
C THR A 79 5.62 -5.39 -10.91
N GLY A 80 5.59 -4.23 -11.55
CA GLY A 80 5.12 -4.06 -12.94
C GLY A 80 3.60 -4.00 -13.08
N ARG A 81 2.85 -4.17 -12.01
CA ARG A 81 1.36 -4.17 -12.06
C ARG A 81 0.77 -2.78 -12.30
N ALA A 82 1.53 -1.73 -12.06
CA ALA A 82 1.09 -0.35 -12.37
C ALA A 82 1.23 0.01 -13.85
N GLY A 83 1.67 -0.92 -14.69
CA GLY A 83 1.86 -0.71 -16.11
C GLY A 83 3.31 -0.41 -16.50
N LYS A 84 3.51 -0.14 -17.78
CA LYS A 84 4.80 0.16 -18.37
C LYS A 84 4.95 1.67 -18.60
N GLY A 85 6.18 2.12 -18.76
CA GLY A 85 6.49 3.53 -19.01
C GLY A 85 6.77 4.28 -17.72
N LYS A 86 6.43 5.56 -17.69
CA LYS A 86 6.68 6.42 -16.54
C LYS A 86 5.62 6.19 -15.47
N VAL A 87 6.05 5.79 -14.27
CA VAL A 87 5.17 5.55 -13.13
C VAL A 87 5.60 6.45 -11.98
N VAL A 88 4.63 7.10 -11.35
CA VAL A 88 4.86 7.89 -10.14
C VAL A 88 4.23 7.14 -8.97
N ALA A 89 5.05 6.75 -8.01
CA ALA A 89 4.61 6.14 -6.76
C ALA A 89 4.69 7.18 -5.64
N VAL A 90 3.56 7.45 -4.99
CA VAL A 90 3.52 8.42 -3.89
C VAL A 90 3.91 7.72 -2.59
N VAL A 91 5.04 8.11 -2.00
CA VAL A 91 5.44 7.71 -0.64
C VAL A 91 4.74 8.65 0.33
N SER A 92 3.57 8.25 0.79
CA SER A 92 2.63 9.13 1.49
C SER A 92 2.98 9.40 2.94
N GLY A 93 3.86 8.62 3.56
CA GLY A 93 4.24 8.83 4.95
C GLY A 93 5.33 7.90 5.44
N GLY A 94 5.81 8.21 6.65
CA GLY A 94 6.88 7.45 7.32
C GLY A 94 6.59 7.27 8.81
N ASN A 95 5.34 7.32 9.23
CA ASN A 95 4.94 7.15 10.63
C ASN A 95 4.96 5.67 11.01
N ILE A 96 6.15 5.17 11.33
CA ILE A 96 6.40 3.78 11.70
C ILE A 96 7.38 3.74 12.86
N ASP A 97 7.13 2.86 13.83
CA ASP A 97 8.07 2.63 14.93
C ASP A 97 9.39 2.09 14.40
N LEU A 98 10.51 2.59 14.93
CA LEU A 98 11.83 2.17 14.49
C LEU A 98 12.04 0.65 14.62
N ALA A 99 11.57 0.05 15.72
CA ALA A 99 11.67 -1.40 15.91
C ALA A 99 10.90 -2.16 14.84
N ARG A 100 9.71 -1.70 14.48
CA ARG A 100 8.91 -2.29 13.41
C ARG A 100 9.61 -2.13 12.06
N PHE A 101 10.11 -0.95 11.76
CA PHE A 101 10.86 -0.69 10.54
C PHE A 101 12.07 -1.63 10.42
N LEU A 102 12.85 -1.73 11.47
CA LEU A 102 14.02 -2.61 11.48
C LEU A 102 13.66 -4.09 11.28
N SER A 103 12.54 -4.54 11.86
CA SER A 103 12.08 -5.92 11.66
C SER A 103 11.68 -6.20 10.20
N LEU A 104 11.16 -5.20 9.49
CA LEU A 104 10.76 -5.33 8.09
C LEU A 104 11.94 -5.29 7.13
N VAL A 105 12.90 -4.39 7.36
CA VAL A 105 14.02 -4.17 6.43
C VAL A 105 15.23 -5.02 6.75
N GLY A 106 15.37 -5.50 7.97
CA GLY A 106 16.49 -6.30 8.42
C GLY A 106 16.37 -7.80 8.11
N THR A 107 15.24 -8.26 7.56
CA THR A 107 14.92 -9.68 7.35
C THR A 107 15.15 -10.09 5.91
N GLY A 108 16.01 -10.08 5.29
CA GLY A 108 16.20 -10.59 3.94
C GLY A 108 17.57 -10.30 3.40
N PRO A 109 17.93 -10.98 2.36
CA PRO A 109 19.13 -10.62 1.62
C PRO A 109 18.96 -9.28 0.93
#